data_0bb2832f78b4dbb24ce86c7d35d94ff8
#
_entry.id   0bb2832f78b4dbb24ce86c7d35d94ff8
#
_cell.length_a   1.000
_cell.length_b   1.000
_cell.length_c   1.000
_cell.angle_alpha   90.00
_cell.angle_beta   90.00
_cell.angle_gamma   90.00
#
_symmetry.space_group_name_H-M   'P 1'
#
loop_
_entity.id
_entity.type
_entity.pdbx_description
1 polymer ?
#
loop_
_entity_poly.entity_id
_entity_poly.type
_entity_poly.pdbx_seq_one_letter_code
_entity_poly.pdbx_strand_id
1 'polypeptide(L)'
;MKCKKCGTEFEGKFCPNCGEPLEKPKKKKKKVLSKVIIALVILAGIGIVAGESDDSGSGSVTSMNVTQNTSDAASAESDAESSKVRLYQLLGQESEGDRGYNMSQKSIDFINEHEDLFPASGVDTLTPYINSEIGYKNISKSPDKYGDQIMVIDYAGVLQISEQDAGDETLTILQAYDDEGENYRVYYFGELPDVLDDDTVKIYGVPLGTTSFDNIGGGTTLAVVLGGCYVEKIQE
;
A
#
# COMPACT_ATOMS: atom_id res chain seq x y z
N MET A 1 -30.58 -33.25 7.41
CA MET A 1 -29.80 -33.43 6.19
C MET A 1 -29.21 -34.81 6.17
N LYS A 2 -28.91 -35.36 4.98
CA LYS A 2 -28.37 -36.74 4.87
C LYS A 2 -26.90 -36.70 4.51
N CYS A 3 -26.07 -37.42 5.26
CA CYS A 3 -24.62 -37.52 5.01
C CYS A 3 -24.35 -38.26 3.70
N LYS A 4 -23.56 -37.69 2.81
CA LYS A 4 -23.21 -38.29 1.52
C LYS A 4 -22.31 -39.53 1.64
N LYS A 5 -21.57 -39.65 2.74
CA LYS A 5 -20.61 -40.73 2.96
C LYS A 5 -21.19 -41.97 3.65
N CYS A 6 -22.03 -41.77 4.66
CA CYS A 6 -22.57 -42.86 5.47
C CYS A 6 -24.09 -42.93 5.47
N GLY A 7 -24.81 -42.02 4.84
CA GLY A 7 -26.27 -42.00 4.74
C GLY A 7 -27.01 -41.57 5.98
N THR A 8 -26.35 -41.28 7.08
CA THR A 8 -26.99 -40.91 8.36
C THR A 8 -27.67 -39.56 8.24
N GLU A 9 -28.90 -39.43 8.74
CA GLU A 9 -29.62 -38.16 8.85
C GLU A 9 -29.20 -37.45 10.14
N PHE A 10 -28.88 -36.16 10.05
CA PHE A 10 -28.46 -35.35 11.18
C PHE A 10 -28.69 -33.86 10.95
N GLU A 11 -28.71 -33.10 12.04
CA GLU A 11 -28.73 -31.64 12.03
C GLU A 11 -27.41 -31.16 12.67
N GLY A 12 -26.60 -30.42 11.90
CA GLY A 12 -25.31 -29.89 12.38
C GLY A 12 -24.29 -29.67 11.27
N LYS A 13 -23.12 -29.22 11.65
CA LYS A 13 -22.02 -28.91 10.71
C LYS A 13 -21.19 -30.15 10.33
N PHE A 14 -21.24 -31.21 11.15
CA PHE A 14 -20.49 -32.44 10.95
C PHE A 14 -21.38 -33.66 11.19
N CYS A 15 -21.19 -34.70 10.42
CA CYS A 15 -21.91 -35.96 10.62
C CYS A 15 -21.47 -36.64 11.94
N PRO A 16 -22.39 -36.94 12.90
CA PRO A 16 -21.99 -37.54 14.16
C PRO A 16 -21.51 -38.98 14.06
N ASN A 17 -21.79 -39.63 12.93
CA ASN A 17 -21.40 -41.04 12.72
C ASN A 17 -20.03 -41.20 12.03
N CYS A 18 -19.64 -40.31 11.11
CA CYS A 18 -18.40 -40.49 10.34
C CYS A 18 -17.50 -39.24 10.33
N GLY A 19 -17.87 -38.16 11.00
CA GLY A 19 -17.10 -36.93 11.10
C GLY A 19 -17.06 -36.07 9.82
N GLU A 20 -17.73 -36.49 8.73
CA GLU A 20 -17.69 -35.78 7.46
C GLU A 20 -18.32 -34.38 7.58
N PRO A 21 -17.62 -33.30 7.16
CA PRO A 21 -18.18 -31.98 7.16
C PRO A 21 -19.25 -31.82 6.08
N LEU A 22 -20.32 -31.06 6.38
CA LEU A 22 -21.30 -30.69 5.38
C LEU A 22 -20.68 -29.74 4.35
N GLU A 23 -20.52 -30.21 3.13
CA GLU A 23 -20.21 -29.31 2.02
C GLU A 23 -21.35 -28.31 1.84
N LYS A 24 -21.09 -27.04 2.18
CA LYS A 24 -21.98 -25.95 1.79
C LYS A 24 -22.05 -25.95 0.26
N PRO A 25 -23.23 -25.77 -0.36
CA PRO A 25 -23.33 -25.67 -1.80
C PRO A 25 -22.41 -24.54 -2.26
N LYS A 26 -21.45 -24.86 -3.14
CA LYS A 26 -20.55 -23.88 -3.75
C LYS A 26 -21.41 -22.84 -4.44
N LYS A 27 -21.60 -21.69 -3.81
CA LYS A 27 -22.18 -20.52 -4.49
C LYS A 27 -21.26 -20.21 -5.66
N LYS A 28 -21.75 -20.32 -6.90
CA LYS A 28 -21.02 -19.86 -8.08
C LYS A 28 -20.61 -18.43 -7.82
N LYS A 29 -19.29 -18.20 -7.64
CA LYS A 29 -18.71 -16.88 -7.53
C LYS A 29 -19.07 -16.15 -8.82
N LYS A 30 -20.04 -15.25 -8.76
CA LYS A 30 -20.13 -14.18 -9.75
C LYS A 30 -18.83 -13.41 -9.54
N LYS A 31 -17.97 -13.39 -10.57
CA LYS A 31 -16.85 -12.45 -10.65
C LYS A 31 -17.46 -11.06 -10.64
N VAL A 32 -17.56 -10.48 -9.47
CA VAL A 32 -17.76 -9.05 -9.33
C VAL A 32 -16.36 -8.50 -9.59
N LEU A 33 -16.13 -8.11 -10.85
CA LEU A 33 -15.06 -7.20 -11.18
C LEU A 33 -15.31 -5.94 -10.36
N SER A 34 -14.64 -5.84 -9.22
CA SER A 34 -14.47 -4.57 -8.54
C SER A 34 -13.54 -3.74 -9.44
N LYS A 35 -14.13 -3.04 -10.38
CA LYS A 35 -13.50 -1.90 -11.02
C LYS A 35 -13.49 -0.81 -9.95
N VAL A 36 -12.51 -0.85 -9.08
CA VAL A 36 -12.21 0.27 -8.20
C VAL A 36 -11.71 1.40 -9.10
N ILE A 37 -12.56 2.39 -9.21
CA ILE A 37 -12.39 3.62 -9.95
C ILE A 37 -11.32 4.45 -9.22
N ILE A 38 -10.05 4.24 -9.54
CA ILE A 38 -8.97 5.20 -9.22
C ILE A 38 -8.86 6.27 -10.33
N ALA A 39 -9.70 6.20 -11.35
CA ALA A 39 -9.70 7.15 -12.47
C ALA A 39 -10.15 8.59 -12.11
N LEU A 40 -10.35 8.96 -10.84
CA LEU A 40 -10.97 10.22 -10.47
C LEU A 40 -10.10 11.20 -9.66
N VAL A 41 -8.82 10.91 -9.41
CA VAL A 41 -7.98 11.79 -8.59
C VAL A 41 -6.85 12.49 -9.37
N ILE A 42 -6.57 12.09 -10.62
CA ILE A 42 -5.46 12.68 -11.41
C ILE A 42 -5.86 14.00 -12.11
N LEU A 43 -7.13 14.41 -12.08
CA LEU A 43 -7.61 15.59 -12.85
C LEU A 43 -7.74 16.91 -12.09
N ALA A 44 -7.28 17.00 -10.84
CA ALA A 44 -7.42 18.23 -10.05
C ALA A 44 -6.11 18.99 -9.77
N GLY A 45 -5.00 18.65 -10.40
CA GLY A 45 -3.67 19.19 -10.08
C GLY A 45 -2.98 20.03 -11.15
N ILE A 46 -3.56 20.26 -12.31
CA ILE A 46 -2.96 21.13 -13.33
C ILE A 46 -3.80 22.39 -13.45
N GLY A 47 -3.51 23.37 -12.62
CA GLY A 47 -3.94 24.75 -12.79
C GLY A 47 -3.18 25.40 -13.93
N ILE A 48 -3.74 25.38 -15.13
CA ILE A 48 -3.27 26.21 -16.23
C ILE A 48 -3.70 27.64 -15.94
N VAL A 49 -2.73 28.48 -15.60
CA VAL A 49 -2.86 29.91 -15.66
C VAL A 49 -2.76 30.32 -17.13
N ALA A 50 -3.89 30.44 -17.80
CA ALA A 50 -4.00 31.23 -19.02
C ALA A 50 -4.68 32.56 -18.64
N GLY A 51 -3.88 33.62 -18.64
CA GLY A 51 -4.41 34.96 -18.50
C GLY A 51 -5.07 35.38 -19.78
N GLU A 52 -6.22 36.04 -19.64
CA GLU A 52 -6.65 37.07 -20.62
C GLU A 52 -7.46 38.13 -19.90
N SER A 53 -7.09 39.37 -20.23
CA SER A 53 -7.56 40.66 -19.74
C SER A 53 -9.00 40.89 -20.14
N ASP A 54 -9.81 41.59 -19.33
CA ASP A 54 -10.26 42.94 -19.62
C ASP A 54 -11.25 43.46 -18.55
N ASP A 55 -10.87 44.62 -18.09
CA ASP A 55 -11.55 45.91 -17.93
C ASP A 55 -12.63 46.18 -16.86
N SER A 56 -12.28 47.23 -16.13
CA SER A 56 -13.12 48.27 -15.52
C SER A 56 -13.77 48.07 -14.16
N GLY A 57 -13.26 48.92 -13.21
CA GLY A 57 -14.09 49.34 -12.08
C GLY A 57 -13.36 49.85 -10.84
N SER A 58 -12.79 51.03 -10.92
CA SER A 58 -12.61 52.10 -9.90
C SER A 58 -12.92 51.81 -8.43
N GLY A 59 -11.95 52.12 -7.53
CA GLY A 59 -12.26 52.42 -6.13
C GLY A 59 -11.14 52.38 -5.13
N SER A 60 -10.37 53.44 -5.05
CA SER A 60 -9.79 54.11 -3.85
C SER A 60 -8.77 53.44 -2.96
N VAL A 61 -7.63 54.02 -2.99
CA VAL A 61 -6.42 54.01 -2.16
C VAL A 61 -6.66 54.01 -0.66
N THR A 62 -5.83 53.22 0.07
CA THR A 62 -5.21 53.71 1.30
C THR A 62 -3.85 53.03 1.46
N SER A 63 -2.81 53.83 1.34
CA SER A 63 -1.42 53.52 1.63
C SER A 63 -1.24 53.32 3.12
N MET A 64 -0.49 52.28 3.53
CA MET A 64 0.30 52.34 4.74
C MET A 64 1.60 51.55 4.58
N ASN A 65 2.61 52.29 4.75
CA ASN A 65 4.04 52.19 4.76
C ASN A 65 4.70 50.86 5.25
N VAL A 66 5.61 50.46 4.41
CA VAL A 66 6.98 49.93 4.59
C VAL A 66 7.54 49.99 6.02
N THR A 67 8.01 48.81 6.48
CA THR A 67 9.28 48.70 7.19
C THR A 67 10.01 47.49 6.66
N GLN A 68 11.06 47.72 5.91
CA GLN A 68 12.11 46.76 5.57
C GLN A 68 12.81 46.33 6.84
N ASN A 69 12.92 45.05 7.08
CA ASN A 69 14.02 44.47 7.80
C ASN A 69 14.61 43.36 6.92
N THR A 70 15.72 43.72 6.31
CA THR A 70 16.70 42.83 5.76
C THR A 70 17.42 42.13 6.90
N SER A 71 17.38 40.80 6.95
CA SER A 71 18.51 39.94 7.24
C SER A 71 18.12 38.48 7.14
N ASP A 72 19.03 37.78 6.48
CA ASP A 72 19.24 36.35 6.43
C ASP A 72 18.42 35.57 5.37
N ALA A 73 19.00 35.58 4.17
CA ALA A 73 18.87 34.52 3.21
C ALA A 73 19.49 33.23 3.81
N ALA A 74 18.65 32.44 4.45
CA ALA A 74 18.88 31.01 4.62
C ALA A 74 18.07 30.32 3.52
N SER A 75 18.77 29.60 2.69
CA SER A 75 18.26 28.80 1.59
C SER A 75 17.06 27.96 2.05
N ALA A 76 15.87 28.38 1.69
CA ALA A 76 14.73 27.50 1.62
C ALA A 76 14.89 26.69 0.32
N GLU A 77 15.67 25.64 0.32
CA GLU A 77 15.42 24.50 -0.53
C GLU A 77 14.05 23.99 -0.09
N SER A 78 13.02 24.30 -0.88
CA SER A 78 11.73 23.66 -0.73
C SER A 78 11.98 22.21 -1.11
N ASP A 79 12.06 21.33 -0.12
CA ASP A 79 12.00 19.89 -0.28
C ASP A 79 10.67 19.57 -0.98
N ALA A 80 10.70 19.50 -2.31
CA ALA A 80 9.54 19.11 -3.09
C ALA A 80 9.32 17.63 -2.79
N GLU A 81 8.27 17.32 -2.04
CA GLU A 81 7.86 15.96 -1.72
C GLU A 81 7.79 15.11 -2.98
N SER A 82 8.45 13.95 -2.97
CA SER A 82 8.49 12.99 -4.07
C SER A 82 7.08 12.60 -4.54
N SER A 83 6.93 12.38 -5.83
CA SER A 83 5.68 11.86 -6.41
C SER A 83 5.30 10.51 -5.80
N LYS A 84 6.27 9.68 -5.43
CA LYS A 84 6.07 8.37 -4.79
C LYS A 84 5.53 8.53 -3.38
N VAL A 85 6.08 9.46 -2.59
CA VAL A 85 5.56 9.77 -1.25
C VAL A 85 4.10 10.20 -1.34
N ARG A 86 3.78 11.12 -2.24
CA ARG A 86 2.39 11.59 -2.44
C ARG A 86 1.45 10.45 -2.80
N LEU A 87 1.88 9.54 -3.69
CA LEU A 87 1.06 8.40 -4.07
C LEU A 87 0.86 7.44 -2.90
N TYR A 88 1.90 7.13 -2.13
CA TYR A 88 1.77 6.30 -0.92
C TYR A 88 0.82 6.93 0.11
N GLN A 89 0.87 8.25 0.31
CA GLN A 89 -0.06 8.95 1.19
C GLN A 89 -1.51 8.89 0.67
N LEU A 90 -1.72 9.01 -0.64
CA LEU A 90 -3.04 8.87 -1.26
C LEU A 90 -3.60 7.46 -1.09
N LEU A 91 -2.76 6.44 -1.28
CA LEU A 91 -3.12 5.03 -1.06
C LEU A 91 -3.41 4.72 0.42
N GLY A 92 -2.86 5.53 1.33
CA GLY A 92 -3.12 5.45 2.76
C GLY A 92 -4.47 6.01 3.21
N GLN A 93 -5.23 6.67 2.33
CA GLN A 93 -6.53 7.20 2.71
C GLN A 93 -7.55 6.09 2.93
N GLU A 94 -8.44 6.30 3.91
CA GLU A 94 -9.53 5.37 4.19
C GLU A 94 -10.46 5.21 2.99
N SER A 95 -10.89 3.99 2.74
CA SER A 95 -11.88 3.65 1.73
C SER A 95 -12.90 2.65 2.29
N GLU A 96 -13.96 2.33 1.54
CA GLU A 96 -14.95 1.36 1.96
C GLU A 96 -14.31 -0.02 2.19
N GLY A 97 -14.33 -0.48 3.44
CA GLY A 97 -13.76 -1.77 3.86
C GLY A 97 -12.25 -1.75 4.12
N ASP A 98 -11.59 -0.61 4.03
CA ASP A 98 -10.16 -0.43 4.31
C ASP A 98 -9.93 0.80 5.19
N ARG A 99 -9.25 0.64 6.33
CA ARG A 99 -9.03 1.73 7.29
C ARG A 99 -7.87 2.64 6.98
N GLY A 100 -7.22 2.44 5.85
CA GLY A 100 -6.08 3.27 5.48
C GLY A 100 -4.87 3.12 6.42
N TYR A 101 -3.86 3.95 6.21
CA TYR A 101 -2.67 4.06 7.07
C TYR A 101 -2.09 5.48 7.00
N ASN A 102 -1.28 5.83 8.00
CA ASN A 102 -0.52 7.08 7.99
C ASN A 102 0.98 6.76 7.96
N MET A 103 1.69 7.38 7.04
CA MET A 103 3.15 7.26 6.96
C MET A 103 3.82 8.02 8.10
N SER A 104 4.88 7.44 8.64
CA SER A 104 5.75 8.15 9.58
C SER A 104 6.61 9.19 8.86
N GLN A 105 7.06 10.23 9.57
CA GLN A 105 8.00 11.19 8.99
C GLN A 105 9.28 10.50 8.52
N LYS A 106 9.77 9.50 9.24
CA LYS A 106 10.93 8.70 8.86
C LYS A 106 10.77 8.00 7.51
N SER A 107 9.57 7.44 7.24
CA SER A 107 9.28 6.80 5.95
C SER A 107 9.25 7.83 4.82
N ILE A 108 8.68 9.00 5.10
CA ILE A 108 8.61 10.12 4.15
C ILE A 108 10.02 10.61 3.81
N ASP A 109 10.83 10.90 4.83
CA ASP A 109 12.19 11.40 4.66
C ASP A 109 13.05 10.37 3.91
N PHE A 110 12.99 9.10 4.30
CA PHE A 110 13.74 8.02 3.67
C PHE A 110 13.39 7.86 2.18
N ILE A 111 12.11 7.91 1.82
CA ILE A 111 11.68 7.77 0.42
C ILE A 111 12.11 8.99 -0.40
N ASN A 112 12.03 10.19 0.16
CA ASN A 112 12.50 11.40 -0.50
C ASN A 112 14.02 11.39 -0.74
N GLU A 113 14.80 10.89 0.21
CA GLU A 113 16.26 10.80 0.11
C GLU A 113 16.74 9.66 -0.80
N HIS A 114 15.92 8.61 -0.98
CA HIS A 114 16.29 7.36 -1.66
C HIS A 114 15.23 6.94 -2.68
N GLU A 115 14.74 7.87 -3.48
CA GLU A 115 13.67 7.58 -4.46
C GLU A 115 14.05 6.51 -5.48
N ASP A 116 15.34 6.37 -5.78
CA ASP A 116 15.95 5.36 -6.67
C ASP A 116 15.88 3.92 -6.13
N LEU A 117 15.51 3.74 -4.84
CA LEU A 117 15.26 2.43 -4.26
C LEU A 117 13.82 1.95 -4.44
N PHE A 118 12.95 2.75 -5.08
CA PHE A 118 11.54 2.43 -5.29
C PHE A 118 11.13 2.46 -6.78
N PRO A 119 11.48 1.43 -7.58
CA PRO A 119 12.17 0.19 -7.23
C PRO A 119 13.68 0.29 -7.29
N ALA A 120 14.35 -0.55 -6.52
CA ALA A 120 15.79 -0.70 -6.54
C ALA A 120 16.26 -1.48 -7.78
N SER A 121 17.43 -1.16 -8.29
CA SER A 121 18.04 -1.87 -9.41
C SER A 121 18.54 -3.29 -9.07
N GLY A 122 18.64 -3.60 -7.78
CA GLY A 122 19.04 -4.91 -7.26
C GLY A 122 19.24 -4.89 -5.75
N VAL A 123 19.31 -6.09 -5.15
CA VAL A 123 19.40 -6.26 -3.68
C VAL A 123 20.66 -5.63 -3.09
N ASP A 124 21.75 -5.58 -3.85
CA ASP A 124 23.04 -5.02 -3.38
C ASP A 124 22.88 -3.55 -2.98
N THR A 125 22.05 -2.79 -3.68
CA THR A 125 21.79 -1.36 -3.38
C THR A 125 21.01 -1.18 -2.07
N LEU A 126 20.28 -2.18 -1.64
CA LEU A 126 19.47 -2.18 -0.42
C LEU A 126 20.26 -2.53 0.83
N THR A 127 21.42 -3.21 0.68
CA THR A 127 22.20 -3.76 1.80
C THR A 127 22.47 -2.79 2.94
N PRO A 128 22.79 -1.49 2.70
CA PRO A 128 23.06 -0.54 3.77
C PRO A 128 21.85 -0.26 4.69
N TYR A 129 20.64 -0.50 4.20
CA TYR A 129 19.38 -0.13 4.85
C TYR A 129 18.62 -1.33 5.41
N ILE A 130 19.05 -2.56 5.09
CA ILE A 130 18.41 -3.78 5.55
C ILE A 130 18.60 -3.95 7.05
N ASN A 131 17.49 -4.18 7.75
CA ASN A 131 17.49 -4.64 9.12
C ASN A 131 16.71 -5.96 9.23
N SER A 132 17.43 -7.07 9.32
CA SER A 132 16.87 -8.42 9.41
C SER A 132 16.21 -8.74 10.77
N GLU A 133 16.34 -7.85 11.76
CA GLU A 133 15.70 -8.03 13.06
C GLU A 133 14.26 -7.46 13.09
N ILE A 134 13.85 -6.75 12.03
CA ILE A 134 12.50 -6.21 11.92
C ILE A 134 11.57 -7.29 11.37
N GLY A 135 10.51 -7.58 12.12
CA GLY A 135 9.43 -8.45 11.70
C GLY A 135 8.06 -7.78 11.85
N TYR A 136 7.02 -8.46 11.43
CA TYR A 136 5.62 -8.01 11.52
C TYR A 136 5.27 -7.42 12.88
N LYS A 137 5.60 -8.12 13.97
CA LYS A 137 5.27 -7.70 15.35
C LYS A 137 5.94 -6.40 15.77
N ASN A 138 7.12 -6.11 15.23
CA ASN A 138 7.83 -4.86 15.49
C ASN A 138 7.08 -3.68 14.86
N ILE A 139 6.69 -3.82 13.58
CA ILE A 139 5.98 -2.79 12.82
C ILE A 139 4.56 -2.61 13.37
N SER A 140 3.81 -3.70 13.60
CA SER A 140 2.46 -3.64 14.16
C SER A 140 2.40 -2.92 15.51
N LYS A 141 3.47 -3.04 16.32
CA LYS A 141 3.55 -2.36 17.63
C LYS A 141 3.98 -0.90 17.50
N SER A 142 4.89 -0.58 16.58
CA SER A 142 5.53 0.74 16.51
C SER A 142 5.95 1.05 15.06
N PRO A 143 4.99 1.29 14.15
CA PRO A 143 5.27 1.50 12.73
C PRO A 143 6.22 2.68 12.51
N ASP A 144 6.05 3.76 13.25
CA ASP A 144 6.83 5.00 13.09
C ASP A 144 8.32 4.85 13.43
N LYS A 145 8.68 3.75 14.10
CA LYS A 145 10.07 3.55 14.54
C LYS A 145 11.00 3.12 13.42
N TYR A 146 10.48 2.40 12.42
CA TYR A 146 11.26 1.64 11.46
C TYR A 146 11.15 2.15 10.02
N GLY A 147 10.59 3.34 9.81
CA GLY A 147 10.36 3.93 8.49
C GLY A 147 11.61 4.28 7.68
N ASP A 148 12.78 4.29 8.32
CA ASP A 148 14.09 4.53 7.74
C ASP A 148 14.91 3.23 7.49
N GLN A 149 14.24 2.06 7.53
CA GLN A 149 14.89 0.75 7.44
C GLN A 149 14.11 -0.18 6.53
N ILE A 150 14.82 -1.06 5.83
CA ILE A 150 14.21 -2.05 4.95
C ILE A 150 13.98 -3.34 5.73
N MET A 151 12.74 -3.76 5.79
CA MET A 151 12.30 -5.05 6.26
C MET A 151 12.43 -6.09 5.14
N VAL A 152 12.77 -7.33 5.49
CA VAL A 152 12.82 -8.45 4.56
C VAL A 152 11.81 -9.51 4.98
N ILE A 153 11.02 -9.99 4.01
CA ILE A 153 10.15 -11.14 4.16
C ILE A 153 10.73 -12.21 3.24
N ASP A 154 11.36 -13.24 3.83
CA ASP A 154 12.09 -14.26 3.07
C ASP A 154 11.17 -15.17 2.26
N TYR A 155 9.97 -15.47 2.77
CA TYR A 155 8.96 -16.32 2.13
C TYR A 155 7.59 -15.71 2.35
N ALA A 156 7.02 -15.14 1.30
CA ALA A 156 5.68 -14.58 1.31
C ALA A 156 4.82 -15.24 0.22
N GLY A 157 3.72 -15.87 0.61
CA GLY A 157 2.72 -16.37 -0.32
C GLY A 157 1.87 -15.23 -0.85
N VAL A 158 1.77 -15.09 -2.15
CA VAL A 158 0.95 -14.07 -2.83
C VAL A 158 -0.50 -14.48 -2.82
N LEU A 159 -1.35 -13.75 -2.07
CA LEU A 159 -2.81 -13.94 -2.07
C LEU A 159 -3.47 -13.33 -3.29
N GLN A 160 -2.97 -12.18 -3.69
CA GLN A 160 -3.48 -11.41 -4.81
C GLN A 160 -2.42 -10.43 -5.29
N ILE A 161 -2.28 -10.31 -6.61
CA ILE A 161 -1.47 -9.29 -7.26
C ILE A 161 -2.32 -8.54 -8.29
N SER A 162 -2.10 -7.23 -8.40
CA SER A 162 -2.74 -6.40 -9.42
C SER A 162 -1.82 -5.27 -9.84
N GLU A 163 -1.82 -4.96 -11.13
CA GLU A 163 -1.08 -3.85 -11.73
C GLU A 163 -2.04 -2.74 -12.15
N GLN A 164 -1.66 -1.50 -11.91
CA GLN A 164 -2.47 -0.31 -12.19
C GLN A 164 -1.61 0.80 -12.76
N ASP A 165 -2.17 1.60 -13.64
CA ASP A 165 -1.50 2.81 -14.15
C ASP A 165 -1.40 3.85 -13.03
N ALA A 166 -0.21 4.35 -12.78
CA ALA A 166 0.10 5.40 -11.81
C ALA A 166 0.79 6.60 -12.48
N GLY A 167 0.23 7.07 -13.58
CA GLY A 167 0.81 8.12 -14.41
C GLY A 167 1.80 7.56 -15.42
N ASP A 168 3.07 7.92 -15.29
CA ASP A 168 4.13 7.43 -16.18
C ASP A 168 4.74 6.09 -15.72
N GLU A 169 4.30 5.57 -14.59
CA GLU A 169 4.78 4.31 -13.99
C GLU A 169 3.62 3.34 -13.76
N THR A 170 3.93 2.06 -13.64
CA THR A 170 2.99 1.03 -13.17
C THR A 170 3.11 0.91 -11.66
N LEU A 171 2.00 0.81 -10.95
CA LEU A 171 1.92 0.45 -9.55
C LEU A 171 1.43 -0.99 -9.42
N THR A 172 2.27 -1.85 -8.89
CA THR A 172 1.89 -3.22 -8.52
C THR A 172 1.51 -3.26 -7.05
N ILE A 173 0.34 -3.82 -6.77
CA ILE A 173 -0.19 -4.01 -5.41
C ILE A 173 -0.23 -5.49 -5.11
N LEU A 174 0.52 -5.92 -4.08
CA LEU A 174 0.49 -7.30 -3.60
C LEU A 174 -0.21 -7.37 -2.25
N GLN A 175 -1.08 -8.36 -2.09
CA GLN A 175 -1.54 -8.86 -0.80
C GLN A 175 -0.81 -10.18 -0.57
N ALA A 176 -0.05 -10.27 0.50
CA ALA A 176 0.78 -11.43 0.80
C ALA A 176 0.67 -11.84 2.27
N TYR A 177 1.12 -13.03 2.58
CA TYR A 177 1.23 -13.54 3.95
C TYR A 177 2.53 -14.33 4.11
N ASP A 178 3.09 -14.30 5.31
CA ASP A 178 4.28 -15.10 5.65
C ASP A 178 3.93 -16.47 6.23
N ASP A 179 4.94 -17.25 6.60
CA ASP A 179 4.80 -18.59 7.19
C ASP A 179 4.08 -18.56 8.55
N GLU A 180 4.07 -17.43 9.25
CA GLU A 180 3.34 -17.24 10.50
C GLU A 180 1.87 -16.86 10.26
N GLY A 181 1.47 -16.63 9.00
CA GLY A 181 0.14 -16.21 8.59
C GLY A 181 -0.12 -14.71 8.80
N GLU A 182 0.92 -13.94 9.02
CA GLU A 182 0.85 -12.49 9.16
C GLU A 182 0.67 -11.84 7.78
N ASN A 183 -0.17 -10.80 7.69
CA ASN A 183 -0.57 -10.24 6.41
C ASN A 183 0.20 -8.96 6.08
N TYR A 184 0.53 -8.81 4.80
CA TYR A 184 1.23 -7.67 4.25
C TYR A 184 0.51 -7.11 3.05
N ARG A 185 0.53 -5.79 2.91
CA ARG A 185 0.18 -5.08 1.69
C ARG A 185 1.41 -4.37 1.18
N VAL A 186 1.81 -4.67 -0.04
CA VAL A 186 3.01 -4.10 -0.66
C VAL A 186 2.62 -3.28 -1.86
N TYR A 187 3.10 -2.05 -1.91
CA TYR A 187 2.99 -1.16 -3.04
C TYR A 187 4.35 -1.07 -3.72
N TYR A 188 4.45 -1.55 -4.94
CA TYR A 188 5.69 -1.63 -5.70
C TYR A 188 5.56 -0.82 -6.99
N PHE A 189 6.48 0.10 -7.24
CA PHE A 189 6.54 0.83 -8.50
C PHE A 189 7.25 -0.03 -9.55
N GLY A 190 6.54 -0.42 -10.59
CA GLY A 190 6.98 -1.28 -11.68
C GLY A 190 6.08 -2.49 -11.86
N GLU A 191 6.35 -3.21 -12.93
CA GLU A 191 5.69 -4.47 -13.27
C GLU A 191 6.41 -5.65 -12.62
N LEU A 192 5.66 -6.69 -12.27
CA LEU A 192 6.18 -7.97 -11.80
C LEU A 192 5.65 -9.11 -12.69
N PRO A 193 6.08 -9.17 -13.97
CA PRO A 193 5.44 -10.02 -15.00
C PRO A 193 5.50 -11.53 -14.69
N ASP A 194 6.48 -11.94 -13.89
CA ASP A 194 6.68 -13.36 -13.55
C ASP A 194 6.01 -13.76 -12.22
N VAL A 195 5.35 -12.81 -11.52
CA VAL A 195 4.68 -13.05 -10.24
C VAL A 195 3.17 -13.11 -10.44
N LEU A 196 2.55 -14.18 -9.95
CA LEU A 196 1.11 -14.40 -10.05
C LEU A 196 0.51 -14.73 -8.68
N ASP A 197 -0.83 -14.78 -8.60
CA ASP A 197 -1.52 -15.30 -7.42
C ASP A 197 -1.04 -16.73 -7.12
N ASP A 198 -0.91 -17.06 -5.85
CA ASP A 198 -0.41 -18.33 -5.32
C ASP A 198 1.11 -18.56 -5.47
N ASP A 199 1.86 -17.63 -6.05
CA ASP A 199 3.33 -17.71 -6.07
C ASP A 199 3.95 -17.40 -4.70
N THR A 200 5.19 -17.83 -4.50
CA THR A 200 6.02 -17.47 -3.36
C THR A 200 7.08 -16.45 -3.77
N VAL A 201 7.19 -15.37 -3.01
CA VAL A 201 8.13 -14.28 -3.28
C VAL A 201 8.95 -13.91 -2.05
N LYS A 202 10.13 -13.33 -2.28
CA LYS A 202 10.90 -12.63 -1.27
C LYS A 202 10.69 -11.13 -1.47
N ILE A 203 10.41 -10.41 -0.38
CA ILE A 203 10.02 -9.00 -0.42
C ILE A 203 11.01 -8.18 0.40
N TYR A 204 11.47 -7.09 -0.15
CA TYR A 204 12.24 -6.05 0.52
C TYR A 204 11.43 -4.76 0.47
N GLY A 205 11.13 -4.16 1.62
CA GLY A 205 10.31 -2.96 1.64
C GLY A 205 10.47 -2.12 2.89
N VAL A 206 10.17 -0.84 2.75
CA VAL A 206 10.16 0.12 3.85
C VAL A 206 8.78 0.14 4.49
N PRO A 207 8.67 0.05 5.82
CA PRO A 207 7.40 0.18 6.51
C PRO A 207 6.74 1.54 6.28
N LEU A 208 5.53 1.55 5.72
CA LEU A 208 4.71 2.76 5.56
C LEU A 208 3.71 2.94 6.70
N GLY A 209 3.32 1.84 7.35
CA GLY A 209 2.35 1.84 8.42
C GLY A 209 1.64 0.50 8.57
N THR A 210 0.47 0.55 9.19
CA THR A 210 -0.42 -0.61 9.33
C THR A 210 -1.82 -0.24 8.87
N THR A 211 -2.50 -1.18 8.22
CA THR A 211 -3.90 -1.04 7.82
C THR A 211 -4.72 -2.21 8.32
N SER A 212 -6.02 -2.12 8.18
CA SER A 212 -6.92 -3.25 8.41
C SER A 212 -8.05 -3.24 7.39
N PHE A 213 -8.46 -4.42 6.96
CA PHE A 213 -9.54 -4.60 6.00
C PHE A 213 -10.49 -5.71 6.44
N ASP A 214 -11.73 -5.61 5.97
CA ASP A 214 -12.76 -6.60 6.28
C ASP A 214 -12.49 -7.91 5.55
N ASN A 215 -12.53 -9.03 6.27
CA ASN A 215 -12.33 -10.35 5.70
C ASN A 215 -13.65 -11.09 5.44
N ILE A 216 -13.57 -12.15 4.61
CA ILE A 216 -14.73 -12.93 4.17
C ILE A 216 -15.47 -13.61 5.35
N GLY A 217 -14.79 -13.78 6.49
CA GLY A 217 -15.35 -14.37 7.71
C GLY A 217 -16.19 -13.40 8.55
N GLY A 218 -16.27 -12.13 8.15
CA GLY A 218 -16.98 -11.06 8.87
C GLY A 218 -16.16 -10.47 10.03
N GLY A 219 -14.85 -10.72 10.04
CA GLY A 219 -13.88 -10.08 10.93
C GLY A 219 -12.99 -9.11 10.19
N THR A 220 -12.00 -8.54 10.89
CA THR A 220 -11.02 -7.61 10.35
C THR A 220 -9.66 -8.29 10.31
N THR A 221 -8.94 -8.14 9.20
CA THR A 221 -7.55 -8.58 9.05
C THR A 221 -6.62 -7.37 9.16
N LEU A 222 -5.64 -7.46 10.03
CA LEU A 222 -4.57 -6.47 10.14
C LEU A 222 -3.48 -6.80 9.12
N ALA A 223 -2.89 -5.77 8.51
CA ALA A 223 -1.75 -5.91 7.62
C ALA A 223 -0.70 -4.83 7.87
N VAL A 224 0.57 -5.21 7.76
CA VAL A 224 1.68 -4.27 7.63
C VAL A 224 1.72 -3.77 6.20
N VAL A 225 1.88 -2.47 6.01
CA VAL A 225 1.98 -1.83 4.70
C VAL A 225 3.43 -1.49 4.41
N LEU A 226 3.91 -1.91 3.24
CA LEU A 226 5.27 -1.70 2.79
C LEU A 226 5.31 -0.93 1.48
N GLY A 227 6.23 0.04 1.36
CA GLY A 227 6.73 0.53 0.08
C GLY A 227 7.77 -0.46 -0.42
N GLY A 228 7.44 -1.21 -1.48
CA GLY A 228 8.28 -2.25 -2.01
C GLY A 228 9.51 -1.67 -2.71
N CYS A 229 10.69 -2.10 -2.28
CA CYS A 229 11.96 -1.74 -2.92
C CYS A 229 12.38 -2.81 -3.95
N TYR A 230 12.21 -4.08 -3.62
CA TYR A 230 12.55 -5.19 -4.50
C TYR A 230 11.67 -6.40 -4.18
N VAL A 231 11.22 -7.09 -5.22
CA VAL A 231 10.43 -8.31 -5.10
C VAL A 231 11.05 -9.38 -6.00
N GLU A 232 11.29 -10.54 -5.45
CA GLU A 232 11.92 -11.66 -6.14
C GLU A 232 11.05 -12.91 -6.02
N LYS A 233 10.70 -13.53 -7.15
CA LYS A 233 9.99 -14.81 -7.16
C LYS A 233 10.92 -15.93 -6.71
N ILE A 234 10.49 -16.71 -5.74
CA ILE A 234 11.21 -17.91 -5.28
C ILE A 234 10.80 -19.07 -6.19
N GLN A 235 11.80 -19.69 -6.82
CA GLN A 235 11.57 -20.90 -7.61
C GLN A 235 11.57 -22.10 -6.64
N GLU A 236 10.50 -22.87 -6.68
CA GLU A 236 10.42 -24.17 -5.98
C GLU A 236 11.36 -25.23 -6.59
#